data_687218bdeeb0fcd74cae22b5bb886203
#
_entry.id   687218bdeeb0fcd74cae22b5bb886203
#
_cell.length_a   1.000
_cell.length_b   1.000
_cell.length_c   1.000
_cell.angle_alpha   90.00
_cell.angle_beta   90.00
_cell.angle_gamma   90.00
#
_symmetry.space_group_name_H-M   'P 1'
#
loop_
_entity.id
_entity.type
_entity.pdbx_description
1 polymer ?
#
loop_
_entity_poly.entity_id
_entity_poly.type
_entity_poly.pdbx_seq_one_letter_code
_entity_poly.pdbx_strand_id
1 'polypeptide(L)'
;MTDSKSSYTQEWRMAAYLEAEWSDFLFGSSKIDDTSFDPLVSHVHPSFYQEIASLTKQCLEEKGILPQRYLDIGGSTGRTVYEMYHCLSSLNEIVLVEPSSKFCEWSRKLLLKSDDLGYVPVVCTPQKPDYAKPLNRPKPLQKSPAELIYIYEAFAESVPRPREYFDLITCLNVLDRHPNPKSLIQILHNLLTPSGVVVFASPMDSDDTYTPDRSQWISNLNSLFEDRFWDAVADTNVFYEFRYSNRKFTRFSSQVVVKQKR
;
A
#
# COMPACT_ATOMS: atom_id res chain seq x y z
N MET A 1 -1.87 12.68 -24.24
CA MET A 1 -1.76 12.40 -22.78
C MET A 1 -3.17 12.53 -22.21
N THR A 2 -3.94 11.46 -22.29
CA THR A 2 -5.29 11.42 -21.74
C THR A 2 -5.18 11.21 -20.23
N ASP A 3 -5.88 12.04 -19.52
CA ASP A 3 -5.92 12.30 -18.11
C ASP A 3 -6.08 11.02 -17.23
N SER A 4 -5.00 10.27 -16.99
CA SER A 4 -5.01 9.18 -16.01
C SER A 4 -5.34 9.70 -14.60
N LYS A 5 -5.12 11.01 -14.35
CA LYS A 5 -5.54 11.70 -13.12
C LYS A 5 -7.05 11.71 -12.92
N SER A 6 -7.86 11.67 -14.01
CA SER A 6 -9.33 11.79 -13.91
C SER A 6 -10.00 10.55 -13.32
N SER A 7 -9.38 9.38 -13.42
CA SER A 7 -10.01 8.13 -12.96
C SER A 7 -10.07 7.99 -11.43
N TYR A 8 -9.10 8.52 -10.71
CA TYR A 8 -9.07 8.48 -9.23
C TYR A 8 -9.86 9.62 -8.57
N THR A 9 -10.43 10.55 -9.35
CA THR A 9 -11.22 11.66 -8.83
C THR A 9 -12.69 11.32 -8.58
N GLN A 10 -13.16 10.16 -9.03
CA GLN A 10 -14.53 9.73 -8.81
C GLN A 10 -14.76 9.30 -7.36
N GLU A 11 -15.79 9.84 -6.72
CA GLU A 11 -16.10 9.61 -5.30
C GLU A 11 -16.26 8.12 -4.95
N TRP A 12 -16.90 7.34 -5.81
CA TRP A 12 -17.08 5.90 -5.59
C TRP A 12 -15.76 5.11 -5.58
N ARG A 13 -14.77 5.54 -6.37
CA ARG A 13 -13.45 4.90 -6.35
C ARG A 13 -12.72 5.18 -5.05
N MET A 14 -12.77 6.43 -4.57
CA MET A 14 -12.23 6.77 -3.26
C MET A 14 -12.87 5.94 -2.15
N ALA A 15 -14.21 5.81 -2.17
CA ALA A 15 -14.93 4.97 -1.22
C ALA A 15 -14.48 3.50 -1.28
N ALA A 16 -14.26 2.96 -2.49
CA ALA A 16 -13.80 1.59 -2.68
C ALA A 16 -12.38 1.37 -2.13
N TYR A 17 -11.46 2.32 -2.33
CA TYR A 17 -10.11 2.24 -1.75
C TYR A 17 -10.14 2.36 -0.22
N LEU A 18 -10.88 3.32 0.33
CA LEU A 18 -11.04 3.46 1.78
C LEU A 18 -11.61 2.18 2.41
N GLU A 19 -12.60 1.58 1.77
CA GLU A 19 -13.17 0.32 2.21
C GLU A 19 -12.17 -0.85 2.09
N ALA A 20 -11.47 -0.99 0.96
CA ALA A 20 -10.49 -2.05 0.76
C ALA A 20 -9.35 -1.98 1.77
N GLU A 21 -8.89 -0.77 2.08
CA GLU A 21 -7.76 -0.56 2.98
C GLU A 21 -8.15 -0.59 4.47
N TRP A 22 -9.33 -0.09 4.83
CA TRP A 22 -9.74 0.15 6.21
C TRP A 22 -10.99 -0.64 6.64
N SER A 23 -11.32 -1.74 5.93
CA SER A 23 -12.54 -2.53 6.17
C SER A 23 -12.68 -3.03 7.61
N ASP A 24 -11.59 -3.45 8.24
CA ASP A 24 -11.55 -3.91 9.62
C ASP A 24 -11.90 -2.80 10.62
N PHE A 25 -11.52 -1.55 10.34
CA PHE A 25 -11.91 -0.39 11.15
C PHE A 25 -13.32 0.13 10.86
N LEU A 26 -13.82 -0.12 9.64
CA LEU A 26 -15.16 0.28 9.23
C LEU A 26 -16.24 -0.72 9.69
N PHE A 27 -15.95 -2.00 9.60
CA PHE A 27 -16.91 -3.08 9.80
C PHE A 27 -16.57 -3.99 10.98
N GLY A 28 -15.39 -3.81 11.59
CA GLY A 28 -14.86 -4.69 12.62
C GLY A 28 -14.26 -5.97 12.04
N SER A 29 -13.46 -6.65 12.86
CA SER A 29 -12.91 -7.96 12.55
C SER A 29 -13.85 -9.04 13.07
N SER A 30 -14.90 -9.38 12.34
CA SER A 30 -15.69 -10.57 12.71
C SER A 30 -14.94 -11.81 12.22
N LYS A 31 -14.75 -12.77 13.11
CA LYS A 31 -14.46 -14.15 12.68
C LYS A 31 -15.66 -14.59 11.85
N ILE A 32 -15.42 -14.96 10.60
CA ILE A 32 -16.45 -15.49 9.74
C ILE A 32 -16.91 -16.78 10.40
N ASP A 33 -18.09 -16.75 10.98
CA ASP A 33 -18.87 -17.95 11.19
C ASP A 33 -19.42 -18.33 9.81
N ASP A 34 -19.05 -19.50 9.29
CA ASP A 34 -19.40 -19.99 7.93
C ASP A 34 -20.90 -20.00 7.63
N THR A 35 -21.73 -19.65 8.61
CA THR A 35 -23.19 -19.73 8.54
C THR A 35 -23.89 -18.41 8.19
N SER A 36 -23.21 -17.26 8.27
CA SER A 36 -23.79 -15.96 7.96
C SER A 36 -22.92 -15.14 7.01
N PHE A 37 -23.30 -15.08 5.76
CA PHE A 37 -22.72 -14.17 4.79
C PHE A 37 -23.14 -12.73 5.12
N ASP A 38 -22.25 -11.96 5.77
CA ASP A 38 -22.40 -10.51 5.84
C ASP A 38 -21.65 -9.88 4.65
N PRO A 39 -22.37 -9.32 3.68
CA PRO A 39 -21.75 -8.71 2.51
C PRO A 39 -20.90 -7.48 2.84
N LEU A 40 -20.95 -6.97 4.06
CA LEU A 40 -20.21 -5.79 4.51
C LEU A 40 -18.86 -6.14 5.16
N VAL A 41 -18.64 -7.39 5.52
CA VAL A 41 -17.40 -7.84 6.19
C VAL A 41 -16.39 -8.29 5.14
N SER A 42 -15.14 -7.87 5.30
CA SER A 42 -14.04 -8.42 4.51
C SER A 42 -13.86 -9.91 4.79
N HIS A 43 -13.76 -10.71 3.74
CA HIS A 43 -13.53 -12.15 3.83
C HIS A 43 -12.04 -12.51 3.85
N VAL A 44 -11.16 -11.50 3.86
CA VAL A 44 -9.70 -11.68 3.94
C VAL A 44 -9.22 -11.28 5.33
N HIS A 45 -8.79 -12.26 6.13
CA HIS A 45 -8.20 -12.06 7.44
C HIS A 45 -6.95 -12.93 7.61
N PRO A 46 -5.83 -12.35 8.05
CA PRO A 46 -5.58 -10.91 8.28
C PRO A 46 -5.72 -10.10 6.99
N SER A 47 -5.89 -8.77 7.09
CA SER A 47 -5.96 -7.93 5.90
C SER A 47 -4.63 -7.99 5.13
N PHE A 48 -4.67 -7.71 3.82
CA PHE A 48 -3.49 -7.66 2.96
C PHE A 48 -2.33 -6.87 3.60
N TYR A 49 -2.64 -5.71 4.15
CA TYR A 49 -1.63 -4.81 4.75
C TYR A 49 -1.04 -5.34 6.05
N GLN A 50 -1.86 -6.00 6.88
CA GLN A 50 -1.41 -6.65 8.11
C GLN A 50 -0.49 -7.85 7.80
N GLU A 51 -0.83 -8.61 6.77
CA GLU A 51 -0.03 -9.75 6.33
C GLU A 51 1.32 -9.30 5.77
N ILE A 52 1.33 -8.25 4.92
CA ILE A 52 2.56 -7.62 4.42
C ILE A 52 3.44 -7.11 5.57
N ALA A 53 2.86 -6.41 6.54
CA ALA A 53 3.62 -5.88 7.67
C ALA A 53 4.22 -6.99 8.53
N SER A 54 3.46 -8.06 8.79
CA SER A 54 3.92 -9.23 9.53
C SER A 54 5.06 -9.95 8.81
N LEU A 55 4.92 -10.19 7.50
CA LEU A 55 5.96 -10.76 6.65
C LEU A 55 7.23 -9.89 6.65
N THR A 56 7.06 -8.59 6.49
CA THR A 56 8.17 -7.63 6.49
C THR A 56 8.94 -7.69 7.81
N LYS A 57 8.23 -7.64 8.93
CA LYS A 57 8.84 -7.73 10.26
C LYS A 57 9.64 -9.02 10.41
N GLN A 58 9.05 -10.16 10.07
CA GLN A 58 9.72 -11.46 10.15
C GLN A 58 11.01 -11.45 9.31
N CYS A 59 10.97 -11.01 8.07
CA CYS A 59 12.14 -10.95 7.19
C CYS A 59 13.25 -10.05 7.74
N LEU A 60 12.88 -8.90 8.31
CA LEU A 60 13.84 -7.96 8.90
C LEU A 60 14.49 -8.55 10.16
N GLU A 61 13.70 -9.20 11.03
CA GLU A 61 14.19 -9.87 12.23
C GLU A 61 15.16 -11.01 11.88
N GLU A 62 14.83 -11.86 10.90
CA GLU A 62 15.69 -12.95 10.42
C GLU A 62 17.02 -12.43 9.85
N LYS A 63 17.03 -11.24 9.27
CA LYS A 63 18.25 -10.57 8.74
C LYS A 63 18.96 -9.69 9.76
N GLY A 64 18.40 -9.50 10.96
CA GLY A 64 18.94 -8.58 11.98
C GLY A 64 18.91 -7.12 11.56
N ILE A 65 17.96 -6.70 10.71
CA ILE A 65 17.83 -5.34 10.19
C ILE A 65 16.84 -4.56 11.04
N LEU A 66 17.24 -3.36 11.50
CA LEU A 66 16.42 -2.41 12.24
C LEU A 66 16.26 -1.14 11.40
N PRO A 67 15.25 -1.05 10.54
CA PRO A 67 15.07 0.09 9.66
C PRO A 67 14.72 1.34 10.45
N GLN A 68 15.35 2.46 10.13
CA GLN A 68 15.10 3.78 10.72
C GLN A 68 14.28 4.67 9.80
N ARG A 69 14.49 4.54 8.48
CA ARG A 69 13.90 5.38 7.45
C ARG A 69 13.12 4.51 6.47
N TYR A 70 11.83 4.77 6.42
CA TYR A 70 10.90 4.00 5.62
C TYR A 70 10.24 4.85 4.54
N LEU A 71 10.14 4.32 3.32
CA LEU A 71 9.42 4.90 2.20
C LEU A 71 8.29 3.97 1.74
N ASP A 72 7.09 4.54 1.60
CA ASP A 72 5.96 3.89 0.95
C ASP A 72 5.67 4.55 -0.40
N ILE A 73 5.82 3.80 -1.49
CA ILE A 73 5.56 4.27 -2.86
C ILE A 73 4.18 3.82 -3.31
N GLY A 74 3.37 4.81 -3.75
CA GLY A 74 1.98 4.59 -4.09
C GLY A 74 1.13 4.28 -2.85
N GLY A 75 1.39 5.01 -1.77
CA GLY A 75 0.85 4.71 -0.44
C GLY A 75 -0.66 4.91 -0.29
N SER A 76 -1.38 5.31 -1.36
CA SER A 76 -2.84 5.46 -1.38
C SER A 76 -3.36 6.22 -0.16
N THR A 77 -4.27 5.64 0.63
CA THR A 77 -4.82 6.27 1.84
C THR A 77 -3.98 6.05 3.10
N GLY A 78 -2.79 5.42 2.98
CA GLY A 78 -1.80 5.31 4.04
C GLY A 78 -1.88 4.05 4.90
N ARG A 79 -2.65 3.04 4.52
CA ARG A 79 -2.82 1.84 5.33
C ARG A 79 -1.50 1.08 5.52
N THR A 80 -0.66 0.97 4.49
CA THR A 80 0.66 0.33 4.62
C THR A 80 1.51 1.02 5.67
N VAL A 81 1.57 2.35 5.61
CA VAL A 81 2.29 3.17 6.60
C VAL A 81 1.77 2.92 8.02
N TYR A 82 0.45 2.85 8.18
CA TYR A 82 -0.17 2.58 9.47
C TYR A 82 0.29 1.24 10.06
N GLU A 83 0.25 0.17 9.28
CA GLU A 83 0.65 -1.17 9.73
C GLU A 83 2.16 -1.25 10.00
N MET A 84 3.00 -0.71 9.11
CA MET A 84 4.45 -0.69 9.30
C MET A 84 4.86 0.07 10.56
N TYR A 85 4.23 1.21 10.81
CA TYR A 85 4.48 2.01 12.02
C TYR A 85 4.19 1.23 13.31
N HIS A 86 3.07 0.48 13.35
CA HIS A 86 2.72 -0.31 14.53
C HIS A 86 3.55 -1.59 14.66
N CYS A 87 4.07 -2.10 13.55
CA CYS A 87 4.82 -3.34 13.49
C CYS A 87 6.33 -3.14 13.77
N LEU A 88 6.90 -1.99 13.37
CA LEU A 88 8.33 -1.70 13.38
C LEU A 88 8.64 -0.54 14.32
N SER A 89 9.03 -0.85 15.56
CA SER A 89 9.29 0.16 16.60
C SER A 89 10.57 0.99 16.36
N SER A 90 11.42 0.58 15.42
CA SER A 90 12.69 1.26 15.10
C SER A 90 12.55 2.45 14.15
N LEU A 91 11.38 2.64 13.53
CA LEU A 91 11.18 3.70 12.55
C LEU A 91 11.22 5.09 13.19
N ASN A 92 12.04 5.98 12.63
CA ASN A 92 12.21 7.37 13.05
C ASN A 92 11.73 8.35 11.98
N GLU A 93 11.76 7.93 10.70
CA GLU A 93 11.27 8.72 9.58
C GLU A 93 10.44 7.85 8.64
N ILE A 94 9.29 8.36 8.28
CA ILE A 94 8.38 7.73 7.33
C ILE A 94 8.04 8.72 6.22
N VAL A 95 8.23 8.30 4.99
CA VAL A 95 7.88 9.06 3.79
C VAL A 95 6.83 8.26 3.02
N LEU A 96 5.70 8.89 2.71
CA LEU A 96 4.69 8.36 1.80
C LEU A 96 4.67 9.23 0.56
N VAL A 97 4.78 8.62 -0.63
CA VAL A 97 4.57 9.30 -1.91
C VAL A 97 3.38 8.69 -2.64
N GLU A 98 2.51 9.57 -3.11
CA GLU A 98 1.28 9.20 -3.81
C GLU A 98 0.94 10.29 -4.83
N PRO A 99 0.74 9.98 -6.11
CA PRO A 99 0.47 11.00 -7.12
C PRO A 99 -0.94 11.61 -7.06
N SER A 100 -1.88 11.00 -6.35
CA SER A 100 -3.24 11.51 -6.19
C SER A 100 -3.36 12.44 -4.99
N SER A 101 -3.68 13.72 -5.24
CA SER A 101 -3.93 14.71 -4.18
C SER A 101 -5.02 14.28 -3.20
N LYS A 102 -6.07 13.63 -3.70
CA LYS A 102 -7.17 13.11 -2.86
C LYS A 102 -6.72 11.99 -1.94
N PHE A 103 -5.90 11.06 -2.41
CA PHE A 103 -5.33 10.03 -1.56
C PHE A 103 -4.37 10.62 -0.53
N CYS A 104 -3.53 11.57 -0.92
CA CYS A 104 -2.69 12.30 0.04
C CYS A 104 -3.51 13.05 1.11
N GLU A 105 -4.65 13.63 0.74
CA GLU A 105 -5.55 14.27 1.70
C GLU A 105 -6.10 13.26 2.71
N TRP A 106 -6.57 12.09 2.24
CA TRP A 106 -7.05 11.03 3.11
C TRP A 106 -5.95 10.44 3.97
N SER A 107 -4.75 10.23 3.43
CA SER A 107 -3.59 9.76 4.22
C SER A 107 -3.29 10.72 5.37
N ARG A 108 -3.30 12.04 5.11
CA ARG A 108 -3.09 13.05 6.18
C ARG A 108 -4.19 13.02 7.23
N LYS A 109 -5.45 12.85 6.82
CA LYS A 109 -6.59 12.73 7.74
C LYS A 109 -6.47 11.46 8.59
N LEU A 110 -6.14 10.32 7.96
CA LEU A 110 -6.13 9.01 8.62
C LEU A 110 -4.91 8.81 9.51
N LEU A 111 -3.74 9.33 9.10
CA LEU A 111 -2.48 9.10 9.82
C LEU A 111 -2.13 10.19 10.83
N LEU A 112 -2.44 11.46 10.53
CA LEU A 112 -1.86 12.59 11.26
C LEU A 112 -2.88 13.40 12.07
N LYS A 113 -4.18 13.36 11.72
CA LYS A 113 -5.16 14.16 12.45
C LYS A 113 -5.71 13.41 13.66
N SER A 114 -5.80 14.09 14.80
CA SER A 114 -6.39 13.58 16.04
C SER A 114 -7.90 13.71 16.07
N ASP A 115 -8.45 14.59 15.23
CA ASP A 115 -9.88 14.92 15.24
C ASP A 115 -10.73 13.74 14.79
N ASP A 116 -11.97 13.71 15.24
CA ASP A 116 -12.96 12.76 14.76
C ASP A 116 -13.05 12.87 13.23
N LEU A 117 -12.73 11.78 12.54
CA LEU A 117 -12.84 11.73 11.08
C LEU A 117 -14.29 11.80 10.61
N GLY A 118 -15.23 11.73 11.55
CA GLY A 118 -16.64 11.66 11.24
C GLY A 118 -16.94 10.41 10.41
N TYR A 119 -17.60 10.63 9.31
CA TYR A 119 -18.01 9.55 8.42
C TYR A 119 -17.09 9.42 7.22
N VAL A 120 -16.72 8.17 6.93
CA VAL A 120 -15.90 7.80 5.77
C VAL A 120 -16.83 7.21 4.70
N PRO A 121 -16.72 7.63 3.43
CA PRO A 121 -17.54 7.06 2.36
C PRO A 121 -17.22 5.58 2.14
N VAL A 122 -18.26 4.77 1.95
CA VAL A 122 -18.17 3.33 1.71
C VAL A 122 -19.03 2.90 0.52
N VAL A 123 -18.64 1.81 -0.16
CA VAL A 123 -19.32 1.31 -1.37
C VAL A 123 -20.43 0.34 -1.00
N CYS A 124 -21.34 0.73 -0.15
CA CYS A 124 -22.44 -0.18 0.24
C CYS A 124 -23.51 -0.37 -0.84
N THR A 125 -23.70 0.62 -1.73
CA THR A 125 -24.59 0.51 -2.89
C THR A 125 -24.09 1.37 -4.05
N PRO A 126 -24.09 0.87 -5.29
CA PRO A 126 -23.67 1.65 -6.45
C PRO A 126 -24.59 2.85 -6.76
N GLN A 127 -25.75 2.92 -6.12
CA GLN A 127 -26.78 3.92 -6.37
C GLN A 127 -26.80 5.06 -5.36
N LYS A 128 -25.99 4.97 -4.29
CA LYS A 128 -25.87 6.02 -3.28
C LYS A 128 -24.41 6.20 -2.87
N PRO A 129 -23.67 7.08 -3.55
CA PRO A 129 -22.32 7.45 -3.13
C PRO A 129 -22.28 8.15 -1.76
N ASP A 130 -23.43 8.48 -1.20
CA ASP A 130 -23.58 9.19 0.07
C ASP A 130 -23.61 8.26 1.29
N TYR A 131 -23.41 6.95 1.13
CA TYR A 131 -23.36 6.07 2.28
C TYR A 131 -22.00 6.18 2.96
N ALA A 132 -22.01 6.64 4.20
CA ALA A 132 -20.83 6.85 4.99
C ALA A 132 -20.94 6.10 6.32
N LYS A 133 -19.82 5.56 6.82
CA LYS A 133 -19.73 4.90 8.12
C LYS A 133 -18.71 5.59 9.01
N PRO A 134 -18.92 5.61 10.33
CA PRO A 134 -17.89 6.04 11.25
C PRO A 134 -16.67 5.10 11.14
N LEU A 135 -15.50 5.66 11.13
CA LEU A 135 -14.25 4.91 11.17
C LEU A 135 -13.80 4.78 12.63
N ASN A 136 -13.95 3.60 13.21
CA ASN A 136 -13.39 3.26 14.52
C ASN A 136 -11.91 2.94 14.38
N ARG A 137 -11.08 3.95 14.30
CA ARG A 137 -9.65 3.74 14.24
C ARG A 137 -8.97 3.97 15.59
N PRO A 138 -7.84 3.31 15.85
CA PRO A 138 -6.95 3.70 16.93
C PRO A 138 -6.42 5.14 16.75
N LYS A 139 -5.81 5.66 17.79
CA LYS A 139 -5.23 7.02 17.79
C LYS A 139 -4.30 7.25 16.59
N PRO A 140 -4.22 8.49 16.07
CA PRO A 140 -3.28 8.87 15.03
C PRO A 140 -1.85 8.48 15.37
N LEU A 141 -1.03 8.31 14.35
CA LEU A 141 0.38 8.02 14.50
C LEU A 141 1.08 9.21 15.16
N GLN A 142 1.21 9.20 16.48
CA GLN A 142 1.95 10.17 17.26
C GLN A 142 2.75 9.42 18.31
N LYS A 143 4.00 9.18 18.00
CA LYS A 143 5.00 8.90 19.01
C LYS A 143 5.68 10.23 19.37
N SER A 144 6.88 10.25 19.78
CA SER A 144 7.67 11.42 20.15
C SER A 144 7.71 12.50 19.04
N PRO A 145 7.93 13.80 19.38
CA PRO A 145 8.20 14.86 18.39
C PRO A 145 9.40 14.60 17.46
N ALA A 146 10.21 13.58 17.75
CA ALA A 146 11.34 13.15 16.92
C ALA A 146 10.93 12.27 15.74
N GLU A 147 9.69 11.78 15.68
CA GLU A 147 9.22 10.95 14.57
C GLU A 147 8.59 11.81 13.48
N LEU A 148 9.17 11.75 12.30
CA LEU A 148 8.80 12.59 11.17
C LEU A 148 8.05 11.76 10.12
N ILE A 149 6.77 12.09 9.91
CA ILE A 149 5.94 11.51 8.86
C ILE A 149 5.68 12.56 7.79
N TYR A 150 6.14 12.28 6.58
CA TYR A 150 5.98 13.15 5.42
C TYR A 150 5.08 12.49 4.39
N ILE A 151 4.11 13.23 3.87
CA ILE A 151 3.21 12.79 2.80
C ILE A 151 3.35 13.77 1.63
N TYR A 152 3.87 13.26 0.52
CA TYR A 152 4.12 14.04 -0.68
C TYR A 152 3.19 13.61 -1.83
N GLU A 153 2.57 14.60 -2.48
CA GLU A 153 1.92 14.40 -3.76
C GLU A 153 3.01 14.32 -4.85
N ALA A 154 3.49 13.10 -5.11
CA ALA A 154 4.61 12.87 -6.02
C ALA A 154 4.58 11.48 -6.64
N PHE A 155 5.22 11.34 -7.81
CA PHE A 155 5.56 10.05 -8.39
C PHE A 155 6.85 9.49 -7.78
N ALA A 156 7.10 8.20 -7.97
CA ALA A 156 8.30 7.51 -7.48
C ALA A 156 9.61 8.17 -7.96
N GLU A 157 9.60 8.72 -9.18
CA GLU A 157 10.73 9.43 -9.78
C GLU A 157 11.09 10.75 -9.08
N SER A 158 10.17 11.29 -8.31
CA SER A 158 10.26 12.62 -7.69
C SER A 158 10.30 12.57 -6.16
N VAL A 159 10.73 11.45 -5.59
CA VAL A 159 10.91 11.31 -4.14
C VAL A 159 11.92 12.36 -3.65
N PRO A 160 11.54 13.27 -2.72
CA PRO A 160 12.40 14.37 -2.30
C PRO A 160 13.43 13.93 -1.25
N ARG A 161 14.23 12.92 -1.58
CA ARG A 161 15.31 12.39 -0.73
C ARG A 161 16.51 12.03 -1.61
N PRO A 162 17.74 12.05 -1.05
CA PRO A 162 18.93 11.66 -1.78
C PRO A 162 18.94 10.16 -2.10
N ARG A 163 19.91 9.74 -2.92
CA ARG A 163 20.19 8.32 -3.13
C ARG A 163 20.64 7.66 -1.83
N GLU A 164 20.41 6.35 -1.74
CA GLU A 164 20.84 5.50 -0.62
C GLU A 164 20.38 6.03 0.74
N TYR A 165 19.12 6.43 0.80
CA TYR A 165 18.55 7.08 1.97
C TYR A 165 17.70 6.16 2.82
N PHE A 166 16.87 5.31 2.21
CA PHE A 166 15.90 4.50 2.93
C PHE A 166 16.43 3.11 3.28
N ASP A 167 16.12 2.65 4.48
CA ASP A 167 16.48 1.32 4.95
C ASP A 167 15.41 0.28 4.56
N LEU A 168 14.16 0.74 4.41
CA LEU A 168 13.01 -0.05 3.99
C LEU A 168 12.19 0.72 2.97
N ILE A 169 11.79 0.05 1.89
CA ILE A 169 10.83 0.58 0.91
C ILE A 169 9.71 -0.43 0.72
N THR A 170 8.45 0.03 0.72
CA THR A 170 7.31 -0.72 0.21
C THR A 170 6.83 -0.12 -1.12
N CYS A 171 6.45 -0.99 -2.05
CA CYS A 171 5.86 -0.63 -3.33
C CYS A 171 4.80 -1.68 -3.67
N LEU A 172 3.56 -1.43 -3.28
CA LEU A 172 2.50 -2.42 -3.28
C LEU A 172 1.42 -2.07 -4.31
N ASN A 173 1.22 -2.97 -5.27
CA ASN A 173 0.20 -2.85 -6.33
C ASN A 173 0.33 -1.56 -7.17
N VAL A 174 1.56 -1.10 -7.39
CA VAL A 174 1.90 0.09 -8.19
C VAL A 174 2.38 -0.30 -9.58
N LEU A 175 3.04 -1.46 -9.70
CA LEU A 175 3.72 -1.91 -10.91
C LEU A 175 2.80 -1.93 -12.13
N ASP A 176 1.62 -2.52 -11.98
CA ASP A 176 0.61 -2.68 -13.02
C ASP A 176 -0.11 -1.36 -13.39
N ARG A 177 0.22 -0.29 -12.67
CA ARG A 177 -0.26 1.09 -12.91
C ARG A 177 0.87 2.04 -13.38
N HIS A 178 2.10 1.51 -13.53
CA HIS A 178 3.26 2.29 -13.94
C HIS A 178 3.53 2.15 -15.44
N PRO A 179 3.81 3.26 -16.19
CA PRO A 179 4.02 3.18 -17.64
C PRO A 179 5.30 2.43 -18.03
N ASN A 180 6.28 2.39 -17.15
CA ASN A 180 7.52 1.63 -17.31
C ASN A 180 7.87 0.87 -16.02
N PRO A 181 7.30 -0.34 -15.82
CA PRO A 181 7.53 -1.13 -14.61
C PRO A 181 9.00 -1.45 -14.33
N LYS A 182 9.80 -1.66 -15.38
CA LYS A 182 11.22 -2.01 -15.21
C LYS A 182 12.05 -0.85 -14.66
N SER A 183 11.71 0.39 -15.02
CA SER A 183 12.42 1.58 -14.50
C SER A 183 12.15 1.80 -13.01
N LEU A 184 10.98 1.38 -12.52
CA LEU A 184 10.63 1.49 -11.10
C LEU A 184 11.64 0.75 -10.21
N ILE A 185 12.08 -0.44 -10.60
CA ILE A 185 13.08 -1.21 -9.82
C ILE A 185 14.41 -0.47 -9.72
N GLN A 186 14.83 0.22 -10.77
CA GLN A 186 16.04 1.03 -10.72
C GLN A 186 15.90 2.24 -9.78
N ILE A 187 14.71 2.84 -9.73
CA ILE A 187 14.42 3.93 -8.80
C ILE A 187 14.51 3.42 -7.35
N LEU A 188 13.87 2.29 -7.05
CA LEU A 188 13.92 1.66 -5.72
C LEU A 188 15.35 1.33 -5.31
N HIS A 189 16.14 0.74 -6.22
CA HIS A 189 17.54 0.40 -5.96
C HIS A 189 18.36 1.66 -5.63
N ASN A 190 18.15 2.76 -6.34
CA ASN A 190 18.87 4.00 -6.11
C ASN A 190 18.50 4.68 -4.77
N LEU A 191 17.28 4.49 -4.29
CA LEU A 191 16.78 5.09 -3.05
C LEU A 191 17.15 4.29 -1.80
N LEU A 192 17.35 2.96 -1.95
CA LEU A 192 17.72 2.08 -0.84
C LEU A 192 19.18 2.26 -0.44
N THR A 193 19.43 2.27 0.87
CA THR A 193 20.78 2.12 1.44
C THR A 193 21.41 0.78 1.04
N PRO A 194 22.74 0.64 1.08
CA PRO A 194 23.36 -0.68 1.05
C PRO A 194 22.74 -1.58 2.13
N SER A 195 22.42 -2.81 1.77
CA SER A 195 21.69 -3.78 2.60
C SER A 195 20.24 -3.39 2.97
N GLY A 196 19.73 -2.30 2.40
CA GLY A 196 18.32 -1.93 2.55
C GLY A 196 17.37 -2.95 1.92
N VAL A 197 16.13 -2.98 2.39
CA VAL A 197 15.12 -3.98 2.00
C VAL A 197 13.98 -3.34 1.23
N VAL A 198 13.54 -3.98 0.15
CA VAL A 198 12.30 -3.65 -0.55
C VAL A 198 11.28 -4.78 -0.39
N VAL A 199 10.05 -4.38 -0.08
CA VAL A 199 8.86 -5.24 -0.16
C VAL A 199 8.05 -4.80 -1.37
N PHE A 200 7.92 -5.67 -2.32
CA PHE A 200 7.31 -5.37 -3.60
C PHE A 200 6.15 -6.32 -3.85
N ALA A 201 4.98 -5.80 -4.18
CA ALA A 201 3.80 -6.61 -4.46
C ALA A 201 3.10 -6.17 -5.73
N SER A 202 2.57 -7.14 -6.50
CA SER A 202 1.68 -6.85 -7.62
C SER A 202 0.79 -8.05 -7.94
N PRO A 203 -0.48 -7.84 -8.31
CA PRO A 203 -1.33 -8.85 -8.93
C PRO A 203 -0.96 -9.10 -10.39
N MET A 204 -0.05 -8.30 -10.96
CA MET A 204 0.35 -8.33 -12.37
C MET A 204 -0.86 -8.18 -13.32
N ASP A 205 -1.85 -7.42 -12.88
CA ASP A 205 -3.06 -7.08 -13.64
C ASP A 205 -2.82 -5.85 -14.53
N SER A 206 -1.84 -6.02 -15.46
CA SER A 206 -1.43 -4.96 -16.39
C SER A 206 -2.54 -4.63 -17.38
N ASP A 207 -2.66 -3.35 -17.72
CA ASP A 207 -3.72 -2.79 -18.56
C ASP A 207 -3.10 -1.77 -19.53
N ASP A 208 -3.54 -1.81 -20.80
CA ASP A 208 -3.04 -0.90 -21.85
C ASP A 208 -3.23 0.59 -21.52
N THR A 209 -4.14 0.92 -20.61
CA THR A 209 -4.38 2.31 -20.15
C THR A 209 -3.17 2.87 -19.39
N TYR A 210 -2.53 2.03 -18.57
CA TYR A 210 -1.40 2.41 -17.72
C TYR A 210 -0.05 2.02 -18.33
N THR A 211 0.02 0.83 -18.92
CA THR A 211 1.23 0.27 -19.54
C THR A 211 0.93 -0.10 -20.99
N PRO A 212 0.88 0.88 -21.91
CA PRO A 212 0.54 0.65 -23.31
C PRO A 212 1.52 -0.25 -24.06
N ASP A 213 2.79 -0.23 -23.67
CA ASP A 213 3.82 -1.12 -24.19
C ASP A 213 3.74 -2.47 -23.49
N ARG A 214 3.08 -3.43 -24.12
CA ARG A 214 2.92 -4.79 -23.59
C ARG A 214 4.25 -5.53 -23.39
N SER A 215 5.35 -5.11 -24.01
CA SER A 215 6.68 -5.67 -23.72
C SER A 215 7.17 -5.36 -22.30
N GLN A 216 6.56 -4.39 -21.64
CA GLN A 216 6.80 -4.02 -20.25
C GLN A 216 5.95 -4.83 -19.26
N TRP A 217 4.97 -5.60 -19.73
CA TRP A 217 4.13 -6.41 -18.84
C TRP A 217 4.94 -7.52 -18.18
N ILE A 218 4.67 -7.72 -16.91
CA ILE A 218 5.40 -8.63 -16.05
C ILE A 218 4.47 -9.75 -15.62
N SER A 219 4.92 -10.98 -15.70
CA SER A 219 4.19 -12.18 -15.26
C SER A 219 4.79 -12.83 -14.00
N ASN A 220 5.96 -12.37 -13.57
CA ASN A 220 6.64 -12.84 -12.37
C ASN A 220 7.55 -11.72 -11.85
N LEU A 221 7.35 -11.31 -10.60
CA LEU A 221 8.11 -10.20 -10.00
C LEU A 221 9.60 -10.50 -9.90
N ASN A 222 10.00 -11.76 -9.68
CA ASN A 222 11.42 -12.10 -9.60
C ASN A 222 12.19 -11.78 -10.87
N SER A 223 11.53 -11.77 -12.03
CA SER A 223 12.18 -11.42 -13.31
C SER A 223 12.68 -9.97 -13.38
N LEU A 224 12.21 -9.12 -12.47
CA LEU A 224 12.64 -7.72 -12.38
C LEU A 224 13.90 -7.51 -11.54
N PHE A 225 14.25 -8.49 -10.70
CA PHE A 225 15.33 -8.37 -9.73
C PHE A 225 16.51 -9.23 -10.16
N GLU A 226 17.59 -8.59 -10.60
CA GLU A 226 18.81 -9.28 -11.01
C GLU A 226 19.62 -9.73 -9.76
N ASP A 227 19.95 -11.01 -9.67
CA ASP A 227 20.67 -11.60 -8.52
C ASP A 227 22.01 -10.94 -8.20
N ARG A 228 22.63 -10.27 -9.17
CA ARG A 228 23.87 -9.52 -8.93
C ARG A 228 23.68 -8.29 -8.04
N PHE A 229 22.46 -7.77 -7.95
CA PHE A 229 22.12 -6.57 -7.17
C PHE A 229 21.23 -6.85 -5.99
N TRP A 230 20.59 -8.03 -5.95
CA TRP A 230 19.55 -8.34 -5.02
C TRP A 230 19.69 -9.75 -4.44
N ASP A 231 19.57 -9.84 -3.12
CA ASP A 231 19.37 -11.12 -2.43
C ASP A 231 17.88 -11.37 -2.26
N ALA A 232 17.43 -12.58 -2.58
CA ALA A 232 16.08 -13.01 -2.31
C ALA A 232 15.92 -13.31 -0.81
N VAL A 233 14.86 -12.74 -0.21
CA VAL A 233 14.53 -12.93 1.20
C VAL A 233 13.24 -13.73 1.35
N ALA A 234 12.17 -13.32 0.64
CA ALA A 234 10.91 -14.04 0.62
C ALA A 234 10.22 -13.92 -0.75
N ASP A 235 9.36 -14.89 -1.07
CA ASP A 235 8.46 -14.91 -2.22
C ASP A 235 7.19 -15.67 -1.81
N THR A 236 6.05 -15.01 -1.86
CA THR A 236 4.75 -15.58 -1.48
C THR A 236 3.62 -14.90 -2.23
N ASN A 237 2.38 -15.34 -1.99
CA ASN A 237 1.19 -14.69 -2.50
C ASN A 237 0.32 -14.23 -1.34
N VAL A 238 -0.18 -13.00 -1.43
CA VAL A 238 -1.10 -12.42 -0.45
C VAL A 238 -2.36 -11.96 -1.15
N PHE A 239 -3.52 -12.28 -0.57
CA PHE A 239 -4.80 -11.94 -1.14
C PHE A 239 -5.29 -10.57 -0.66
N TYR A 240 -5.95 -9.82 -1.56
CA TYR A 240 -6.75 -8.66 -1.18
C TYR A 240 -8.07 -8.64 -1.93
N GLU A 241 -9.05 -7.94 -1.37
CA GLU A 241 -10.36 -7.79 -1.97
C GLU A 241 -10.63 -6.32 -2.31
N PHE A 242 -11.19 -6.11 -3.47
CA PHE A 242 -11.69 -4.80 -3.90
C PHE A 242 -13.18 -4.91 -4.16
N ARG A 243 -13.97 -4.10 -3.44
CA ARG A 243 -15.42 -4.13 -3.52
C ARG A 243 -15.93 -3.04 -4.44
N TYR A 244 -16.87 -3.38 -5.31
CA TYR A 244 -17.58 -2.47 -6.23
C TYR A 244 -19.00 -2.17 -5.75
N SER A 245 -19.60 -3.07 -4.98
CA SER A 245 -20.92 -2.94 -4.37
C SER A 245 -21.06 -3.99 -3.26
N ASN A 246 -22.17 -3.95 -2.51
CA ASN A 246 -22.49 -4.97 -1.51
C ASN A 246 -22.69 -6.38 -2.10
N ARG A 247 -22.75 -6.52 -3.42
CA ARG A 247 -22.97 -7.81 -4.12
C ARG A 247 -21.88 -8.13 -5.15
N LYS A 248 -20.88 -7.26 -5.32
CA LYS A 248 -19.81 -7.47 -6.31
C LYS A 248 -18.48 -7.06 -5.71
N PHE A 249 -17.58 -8.02 -5.63
CA PHE A 249 -16.19 -7.82 -5.25
C PHE A 249 -15.27 -8.65 -6.14
N THR A 250 -14.01 -8.26 -6.22
CA THR A 250 -12.96 -9.04 -6.87
C THR A 250 -11.89 -9.35 -5.83
N ARG A 251 -11.48 -10.62 -5.76
CA ARG A 251 -10.33 -11.05 -4.98
C ARG A 251 -9.14 -11.15 -5.92
N PHE A 252 -8.07 -10.52 -5.53
CA PHE A 252 -6.78 -10.57 -6.21
C PHE A 252 -5.79 -11.39 -5.39
N SER A 253 -4.85 -12.01 -6.08
CA SER A 253 -3.66 -12.63 -5.49
C SER A 253 -2.46 -11.83 -5.96
N SER A 254 -1.83 -11.08 -5.06
CA SER A 254 -0.60 -10.38 -5.37
C SER A 254 0.59 -11.28 -5.04
N GLN A 255 1.49 -11.47 -6.00
CA GLN A 255 2.82 -11.97 -5.66
C GLN A 255 3.53 -10.91 -4.83
N VAL A 256 4.14 -11.34 -3.75
CA VAL A 256 4.91 -10.49 -2.83
C VAL A 256 6.34 -11.01 -2.78
N VAL A 257 7.27 -10.16 -3.11
CA VAL A 257 8.71 -10.47 -3.00
C VAL A 257 9.36 -9.52 -2.00
N VAL A 258 10.20 -10.07 -1.15
CA VAL A 258 11.09 -9.30 -0.28
C VAL A 258 12.51 -9.49 -0.78
N LYS A 259 13.17 -8.38 -1.09
CA LYS A 259 14.53 -8.38 -1.64
C LYS A 259 15.42 -7.45 -0.83
N GLN A 260 16.64 -7.86 -0.62
CA GLN A 260 17.68 -7.05 0.03
C GLN A 260 18.70 -6.58 -1.01
N LYS A 261 19.01 -5.29 -1.00
CA LYS A 261 20.06 -4.71 -1.85
C LYS A 261 21.43 -5.21 -1.40
N ARG A 262 22.24 -5.66 -2.36
CA ARG A 262 23.65 -6.04 -2.15
C ARG A 262 24.58 -4.85 -2.03
#